data_c659f92804d2bbfb7ee187aec03bc6ed
#
_entry.id   c659f92804d2bbfb7ee187aec03bc6ed
#
_cell.length_a   1.000
_cell.length_b   1.000
_cell.length_c   1.000
_cell.angle_alpha   90.00
_cell.angle_beta   90.00
_cell.angle_gamma   90.00
#
_symmetry.space_group_name_H-M   'P 1'
#
loop_
_entity.id
_entity.type
_entity.pdbx_description
1 polymer ?
#
loop_
_entity_poly.entity_id
_entity_poly.type
_entity_poly.pdbx_seq_one_letter_code
_entity_poly.pdbx_strand_id
1 'polypeptide(L)'
;YCLMPLAAEGHIFGGCEFIRYDDRPWSEKEFNRLQTFTQIISVVTEQIQSRVVNNVDYELLCRERDNFRILVAITNAVLSRLDMDELVSEVAKEIHYYFDIDDISIVLRSHRKNKLNIYSTHYLDKQHPAHEQSEVDEAGTLTERVFKSKEMLLINLHERDNLAPYERMLFDTWGNQIQTLCLLPLMSGDTMLGVLKLAQCEEKVFTTTNLNLLRQIAERVAIAVDNALAY
;
A
#
# COMPACT_ATOMS: atom_id res chain seq x y z
N TYR A 1 28.51 -11.36 -43.01
CA TYR A 1 28.20 -11.16 -41.57
C TYR A 1 28.86 -12.24 -40.75
N CYS A 2 29.04 -11.99 -39.46
CA CYS A 2 29.52 -12.96 -38.48
C CYS A 2 28.62 -12.88 -37.24
N LEU A 3 28.11 -14.02 -36.77
CA LEU A 3 27.31 -14.12 -35.57
C LEU A 3 28.09 -14.86 -34.48
N MET A 4 28.21 -14.25 -33.31
CA MET A 4 28.93 -14.83 -32.18
C MET A 4 28.02 -14.92 -30.95
N PRO A 5 28.00 -16.05 -30.23
CA PRO A 5 27.15 -16.19 -29.04
C PRO A 5 27.67 -15.33 -27.88
N LEU A 6 26.76 -14.71 -27.17
CA LEU A 6 26.99 -14.17 -25.83
C LEU A 6 26.71 -15.29 -24.83
N ALA A 7 27.77 -15.77 -24.20
CA ALA A 7 27.67 -16.91 -23.29
C ALA A 7 28.53 -16.67 -22.04
N ALA A 8 28.02 -17.15 -20.89
CA ALA A 8 28.73 -17.18 -19.64
C ALA A 8 28.35 -18.44 -18.86
N GLU A 9 29.26 -18.98 -18.09
CA GLU A 9 29.09 -20.21 -17.27
C GLU A 9 28.41 -21.40 -18.01
N GLY A 10 28.62 -21.47 -19.34
CA GLY A 10 28.06 -22.55 -20.17
C GLY A 10 26.62 -22.31 -20.68
N HIS A 11 26.01 -21.16 -20.39
CA HIS A 11 24.69 -20.77 -20.89
C HIS A 11 24.80 -19.67 -21.95
N ILE A 12 24.09 -19.83 -23.06
CA ILE A 12 23.95 -18.79 -24.10
C ILE A 12 22.72 -17.95 -23.80
N PHE A 13 22.89 -16.63 -23.64
CA PHE A 13 21.82 -15.70 -23.34
C PHE A 13 21.59 -14.65 -24.45
N GLY A 14 22.39 -14.68 -25.49
CA GLY A 14 22.26 -13.76 -26.63
C GLY A 14 23.26 -14.01 -27.75
N GLY A 15 23.35 -13.08 -28.69
CA GLY A 15 24.32 -13.11 -29.77
C GLY A 15 24.70 -11.72 -30.21
N CYS A 16 25.96 -11.56 -30.63
CA CYS A 16 26.47 -10.38 -31.34
C CYS A 16 26.53 -10.64 -32.82
N GLU A 17 25.90 -9.79 -33.61
CA GLU A 17 26.01 -9.80 -35.06
C GLU A 17 26.96 -8.70 -35.51
N PHE A 18 27.95 -9.09 -36.33
CA PHE A 18 28.92 -8.18 -36.93
C PHE A 18 28.71 -8.19 -38.45
N ILE A 19 28.45 -7.02 -39.02
CA ILE A 19 28.13 -6.84 -40.41
C ILE A 19 29.31 -6.11 -41.09
N ARG A 20 29.75 -6.64 -42.24
CA ARG A 20 30.71 -6.01 -43.11
C ARG A 20 30.04 -5.69 -44.45
N TYR A 21 30.26 -4.52 -44.97
CA TYR A 21 29.65 -4.04 -46.21
C TYR A 21 30.53 -4.26 -47.46
N ASP A 22 31.69 -4.93 -47.30
CA ASP A 22 32.55 -5.34 -48.40
C ASP A 22 32.55 -6.88 -48.52
N ASP A 23 32.89 -7.39 -49.70
CA ASP A 23 32.89 -8.81 -50.01
C ASP A 23 34.14 -9.57 -49.51
N ARG A 24 34.99 -8.95 -48.70
CA ARG A 24 36.19 -9.61 -48.17
C ARG A 24 35.84 -10.57 -47.05
N PRO A 25 36.40 -11.79 -47.03
CA PRO A 25 36.25 -12.71 -45.92
C PRO A 25 36.88 -12.13 -44.62
N TRP A 26 36.35 -12.53 -43.47
CA TRP A 26 36.95 -12.21 -42.18
C TRP A 26 38.32 -12.89 -42.07
N SER A 27 39.39 -12.14 -41.79
CA SER A 27 40.70 -12.70 -41.49
C SER A 27 40.70 -13.33 -40.08
N GLU A 28 41.58 -14.28 -39.85
CA GLU A 28 41.74 -14.93 -38.55
C GLU A 28 42.00 -13.92 -37.41
N LYS A 29 42.81 -12.90 -37.70
CA LYS A 29 43.11 -11.82 -36.75
C LYS A 29 41.88 -10.97 -36.42
N GLU A 30 41.02 -10.70 -37.37
CA GLU A 30 39.77 -9.98 -37.16
C GLU A 30 38.79 -10.86 -36.38
N PHE A 31 38.65 -12.13 -36.72
CA PHE A 31 37.80 -13.08 -36.04
C PHE A 31 38.17 -13.21 -34.55
N ASN A 32 39.45 -13.36 -34.23
CA ASN A 32 39.96 -13.42 -32.87
C ASN A 32 39.66 -12.14 -32.06
N ARG A 33 39.72 -10.98 -32.70
CA ARG A 33 39.35 -9.70 -32.08
C ARG A 33 37.85 -9.63 -31.76
N LEU A 34 37.01 -10.03 -32.72
CA LEU A 34 35.56 -10.09 -32.50
C LEU A 34 35.18 -11.07 -31.39
N GLN A 35 35.85 -12.21 -31.35
CA GLN A 35 35.66 -13.19 -30.28
C GLN A 35 36.03 -12.63 -28.90
N THR A 36 37.18 -11.97 -28.78
CA THR A 36 37.60 -11.30 -27.54
C THR A 36 36.60 -10.23 -27.12
N PHE A 37 36.13 -9.41 -28.05
CA PHE A 37 35.13 -8.38 -27.81
C PHE A 37 33.80 -8.97 -27.33
N THR A 38 33.33 -10.05 -27.97
CA THR A 38 32.12 -10.75 -27.60
C THR A 38 32.22 -11.37 -26.19
N GLN A 39 33.40 -11.91 -25.84
CA GLN A 39 33.64 -12.42 -24.48
C GLN A 39 33.53 -11.31 -23.41
N ILE A 40 34.14 -10.14 -23.68
CA ILE A 40 34.05 -8.99 -22.76
C ILE A 40 32.59 -8.55 -22.59
N ILE A 41 31.82 -8.44 -23.68
CA ILE A 41 30.39 -8.09 -23.63
C ILE A 41 29.64 -9.14 -22.86
N SER A 42 29.89 -10.43 -23.04
CA SER A 42 29.24 -11.51 -22.30
C SER A 42 29.41 -11.34 -20.80
N VAL A 43 30.62 -11.16 -20.31
CA VAL A 43 30.93 -10.98 -18.88
C VAL A 43 30.26 -9.72 -18.31
N VAL A 44 30.33 -8.61 -19.04
CA VAL A 44 29.72 -7.34 -18.58
C VAL A 44 28.19 -7.46 -18.50
N THR A 45 27.56 -8.07 -19.50
CA THR A 45 26.11 -8.26 -19.56
C THR A 45 25.63 -9.16 -18.44
N GLU A 46 26.33 -10.26 -18.17
CA GLU A 46 26.04 -11.16 -17.06
C GLU A 46 26.15 -10.45 -15.71
N GLN A 47 27.21 -9.66 -15.49
CA GLN A 47 27.36 -8.88 -14.26
C GLN A 47 26.23 -7.87 -14.05
N ILE A 48 25.77 -7.21 -15.13
CA ILE A 48 24.63 -6.28 -15.07
C ILE A 48 23.35 -7.03 -14.73
N GLN A 49 23.06 -8.14 -15.39
CA GLN A 49 21.89 -8.96 -15.13
C GLN A 49 21.86 -9.48 -13.68
N SER A 50 22.99 -10.01 -13.20
CA SER A 50 23.13 -10.49 -11.82
C SER A 50 22.89 -9.37 -10.80
N ARG A 51 23.37 -8.16 -11.06
CA ARG A 51 23.13 -7.00 -10.17
C ARG A 51 21.66 -6.57 -10.17
N VAL A 52 20.99 -6.59 -11.32
CA VAL A 52 19.57 -6.23 -11.43
C VAL A 52 18.71 -7.24 -10.66
N VAL A 53 18.96 -8.54 -10.83
CA VAL A 53 18.24 -9.60 -10.09
C VAL A 53 18.45 -9.45 -8.57
N ASN A 54 19.68 -9.29 -8.11
CA ASN A 54 19.99 -9.14 -6.69
C ASN A 54 19.37 -7.88 -6.08
N ASN A 55 19.27 -6.78 -6.83
CA ASN A 55 18.60 -5.56 -6.34
C ASN A 55 17.09 -5.75 -6.21
N VAL A 56 16.45 -6.42 -7.15
CA VAL A 56 15.00 -6.72 -7.09
C VAL A 56 14.69 -7.62 -5.89
N ASP A 57 15.49 -8.66 -5.66
CA ASP A 57 15.34 -9.56 -4.50
C ASP A 57 15.54 -8.80 -3.18
N TYR A 58 16.52 -7.90 -3.11
CA TYR A 58 16.76 -7.09 -1.92
C TYR A 58 15.62 -6.11 -1.63
N GLU A 59 15.09 -5.43 -2.64
CA GLU A 59 13.93 -4.54 -2.48
C GLU A 59 12.69 -5.30 -2.02
N LEU A 60 12.44 -6.49 -2.57
CA LEU A 60 11.34 -7.36 -2.16
C LEU A 60 11.47 -7.76 -0.69
N LEU A 61 12.65 -8.21 -0.26
CA LEU A 61 12.93 -8.59 1.13
C LEU A 61 12.77 -7.41 2.09
N CYS A 62 13.22 -6.21 1.71
CA CYS A 62 13.03 -5.01 2.51
C CYS A 62 11.53 -4.71 2.68
N ARG A 63 10.75 -4.82 1.61
CA ARG A 63 9.32 -4.59 1.64
C ARG A 63 8.57 -5.62 2.49
N GLU A 64 8.91 -6.90 2.37
CA GLU A 64 8.33 -7.95 3.22
C GLU A 64 8.65 -7.73 4.70
N ARG A 65 9.89 -7.35 5.01
CA ARG A 65 10.29 -6.99 6.39
C ARG A 65 9.44 -5.83 6.92
N ASP A 66 9.26 -4.78 6.13
CA ASP A 66 8.54 -3.59 6.56
C ASP A 66 7.04 -3.88 6.70
N ASN A 67 6.45 -4.68 5.81
CA ASN A 67 5.09 -5.21 5.96
C ASN A 67 4.92 -6.01 7.26
N PHE A 68 5.90 -6.87 7.58
CA PHE A 68 5.86 -7.65 8.81
C PHE A 68 5.95 -6.75 10.06
N ARG A 69 6.79 -5.72 10.03
CA ARG A 69 6.94 -4.79 11.15
C ARG A 69 5.62 -4.08 11.50
N ILE A 70 4.91 -3.55 10.51
CA ILE A 70 3.62 -2.88 10.78
C ILE A 70 2.59 -3.86 11.33
N LEU A 71 2.52 -5.09 10.82
CA LEU A 71 1.60 -6.10 11.33
C LEU A 71 1.91 -6.49 12.77
N VAL A 72 3.18 -6.55 13.16
CA VAL A 72 3.60 -6.79 14.55
C VAL A 72 3.25 -5.59 15.44
N ALA A 73 3.49 -4.36 14.99
CA ALA A 73 3.17 -3.16 15.75
C ALA A 73 1.66 -3.06 16.05
N ILE A 74 0.81 -3.26 15.03
CA ILE A 74 -0.64 -3.32 15.20
C ILE A 74 -1.06 -4.45 16.15
N THR A 75 -0.45 -5.65 16.03
CA THR A 75 -0.76 -6.78 16.93
C THR A 75 -0.40 -6.46 18.38
N ASN A 76 0.70 -5.75 18.63
CA ASN A 76 1.09 -5.34 19.98
C ASN A 76 0.12 -4.30 20.56
N ALA A 77 -0.35 -3.35 19.75
CA ALA A 77 -1.40 -2.41 20.15
C ALA A 77 -2.68 -3.16 20.57
N VAL A 78 -3.10 -4.19 19.83
CA VAL A 78 -4.24 -5.06 20.18
C VAL A 78 -4.08 -5.73 21.54
N LEU A 79 -2.87 -6.18 21.88
CA LEU A 79 -2.60 -6.93 23.11
C LEU A 79 -2.50 -6.03 24.35
N SER A 80 -2.33 -4.73 24.20
CA SER A 80 -2.09 -3.79 25.30
C SER A 80 -3.33 -3.41 26.13
N ARG A 81 -4.53 -3.94 25.81
CA ARG A 81 -5.82 -3.64 26.48
C ARG A 81 -6.11 -2.15 26.57
N LEU A 82 -5.86 -1.44 25.50
CA LEU A 82 -6.10 -0.01 25.40
C LEU A 82 -7.61 0.28 25.39
N ASP A 83 -8.01 1.43 25.93
CA ASP A 83 -9.34 1.95 25.63
C ASP A 83 -9.47 2.33 24.15
N MET A 84 -10.67 2.68 23.69
CA MET A 84 -10.91 2.92 22.27
C MET A 84 -10.09 4.10 21.73
N ASP A 85 -9.91 5.16 22.51
CA ASP A 85 -9.18 6.35 22.09
C ASP A 85 -7.67 6.07 21.96
N GLU A 86 -7.11 5.35 22.93
CA GLU A 86 -5.71 4.90 22.90
C GLU A 86 -5.47 3.93 21.73
N LEU A 87 -6.41 2.99 21.50
CA LEU A 87 -6.33 2.04 20.40
C LEU A 87 -6.30 2.77 19.05
N VAL A 88 -7.24 3.71 18.84
CA VAL A 88 -7.32 4.48 17.59
C VAL A 88 -6.04 5.30 17.38
N SER A 89 -5.53 5.93 18.44
CA SER A 89 -4.31 6.72 18.40
C SER A 89 -3.08 5.89 17.98
N GLU A 90 -2.88 4.72 18.60
CA GLU A 90 -1.74 3.86 18.26
C GLU A 90 -1.87 3.24 16.86
N VAL A 91 -3.06 2.77 16.48
CA VAL A 91 -3.32 2.26 15.12
C VAL A 91 -3.09 3.35 14.07
N ALA A 92 -3.59 4.56 14.32
CA ALA A 92 -3.45 5.69 13.43
C ALA A 92 -1.98 6.08 13.22
N LYS A 93 -1.21 6.14 14.31
CA LYS A 93 0.22 6.43 14.27
C LYS A 93 1.00 5.45 13.40
N GLU A 94 0.77 4.14 13.55
CA GLU A 94 1.45 3.13 12.76
C GLU A 94 1.04 3.18 11.27
N ILE A 95 -0.25 3.38 10.99
CA ILE A 95 -0.75 3.52 9.61
C ILE A 95 -0.20 4.79 8.95
N HIS A 96 -0.24 5.93 9.66
CA HIS A 96 0.33 7.19 9.16
C HIS A 96 1.81 7.05 8.85
N TYR A 97 2.60 6.51 9.80
CA TYR A 97 4.04 6.36 9.63
C TYR A 97 4.42 5.49 8.42
N TYR A 98 3.64 4.41 8.16
CA TYR A 98 3.95 3.48 7.09
C TYR A 98 3.42 3.90 5.72
N PHE A 99 2.20 4.45 5.66
CA PHE A 99 1.52 4.76 4.40
C PHE A 99 1.44 6.25 4.10
N ASP A 100 1.84 7.13 5.04
CA ASP A 100 1.70 8.59 4.95
C ASP A 100 0.23 9.01 4.72
N ILE A 101 -0.70 8.35 5.43
CA ILE A 101 -2.14 8.62 5.37
C ILE A 101 -2.48 9.77 6.33
N ASP A 102 -3.26 10.75 5.86
CA ASP A 102 -3.50 12.03 6.56
C ASP A 102 -4.63 11.97 7.58
N ASP A 103 -5.66 11.12 7.37
CA ASP A 103 -6.75 10.89 8.32
C ASP A 103 -7.05 9.41 8.48
N ILE A 104 -7.07 8.96 9.71
CA ILE A 104 -7.37 7.60 10.10
C ILE A 104 -8.51 7.63 11.11
N SER A 105 -9.60 6.93 10.82
CA SER A 105 -10.76 6.86 11.69
C SER A 105 -11.25 5.43 11.86
N ILE A 106 -11.66 5.07 13.08
CA ILE A 106 -12.46 3.88 13.35
C ILE A 106 -13.89 4.32 13.57
N VAL A 107 -14.80 3.76 12.79
CA VAL A 107 -16.22 4.09 12.82
C VAL A 107 -17.01 2.88 13.31
N LEU A 108 -17.72 3.02 14.41
CA LEU A 108 -18.51 1.97 15.06
C LEU A 108 -19.98 2.34 15.08
N ARG A 109 -20.88 1.35 15.10
CA ARG A 109 -22.27 1.63 15.39
C ARG A 109 -22.44 2.07 16.83
N SER A 110 -23.15 3.18 17.05
CA SER A 110 -23.51 3.64 18.38
C SER A 110 -24.57 2.73 19.02
N HIS A 111 -24.63 2.70 20.35
CA HIS A 111 -25.74 2.12 21.06
C HIS A 111 -27.07 2.83 20.75
N ARG A 112 -27.02 4.08 20.30
CA ARG A 112 -28.20 4.82 19.80
C ARG A 112 -28.52 4.35 18.37
N LYS A 113 -29.81 4.10 18.16
CA LYS A 113 -30.30 3.62 16.88
C LYS A 113 -29.96 4.59 15.73
N ASN A 114 -29.47 4.06 14.64
CA ASN A 114 -29.09 4.79 13.41
C ASN A 114 -27.99 5.87 13.62
N LYS A 115 -27.11 5.69 14.61
CA LYS A 115 -25.96 6.58 14.84
C LYS A 115 -24.65 5.82 14.72
N LEU A 116 -23.61 6.54 14.32
CA LEU A 116 -22.24 6.10 14.23
C LEU A 116 -21.37 6.89 15.20
N ASN A 117 -20.53 6.21 15.98
CA ASN A 117 -19.44 6.81 16.74
C ASN A 117 -18.19 6.79 15.88
N ILE A 118 -17.56 7.93 15.70
CA ILE A 118 -16.36 8.11 14.92
C ILE A 118 -15.24 8.51 15.86
N TYR A 119 -14.14 7.75 15.81
CA TYR A 119 -12.90 8.01 16.51
C TYR A 119 -11.84 8.32 15.46
N SER A 120 -11.38 9.55 15.37
CA SER A 120 -10.49 10.03 14.32
C SER A 120 -9.15 10.51 14.85
N THR A 121 -8.11 10.33 14.06
CA THR A 121 -6.80 10.96 14.25
C THR A 121 -6.40 11.62 12.95
N HIS A 122 -6.17 12.94 13.00
CA HIS A 122 -5.83 13.77 11.85
C HIS A 122 -4.37 14.19 11.90
N TYR A 123 -3.65 14.06 10.79
CA TYR A 123 -2.23 14.42 10.63
C TYR A 123 -2.02 15.61 9.68
N LEU A 124 -3.03 16.48 9.53
CA LEU A 124 -2.93 17.69 8.69
C LEU A 124 -1.83 18.65 9.15
N ASP A 125 -1.63 18.76 10.46
CA ASP A 125 -0.43 19.33 11.04
C ASP A 125 0.52 18.19 11.44
N LYS A 126 1.56 17.98 10.64
CA LYS A 126 2.55 16.88 10.84
C LYS A 126 3.24 16.92 12.21
N GLN A 127 3.14 18.01 12.96
CA GLN A 127 3.76 18.17 14.27
C GLN A 127 2.82 17.79 15.42
N HIS A 128 1.52 17.90 15.25
CA HIS A 128 0.53 17.67 16.31
C HIS A 128 -0.70 16.93 15.76
N PRO A 129 -0.78 15.60 15.91
CA PRO A 129 -1.98 14.88 15.55
C PRO A 129 -3.17 15.34 16.40
N ALA A 130 -4.30 15.64 15.77
CA ALA A 130 -5.54 15.98 16.46
C ALA A 130 -6.42 14.74 16.57
N HIS A 131 -6.90 14.45 17.79
CA HIS A 131 -7.84 13.37 18.07
C HIS A 131 -9.23 13.96 18.23
N GLU A 132 -10.21 13.38 17.57
CA GLU A 132 -11.60 13.81 17.61
C GLU A 132 -12.52 12.62 17.76
N GLN A 133 -13.54 12.78 18.61
CA GLN A 133 -14.65 11.84 18.74
C GLN A 133 -15.95 12.56 18.39
N SER A 134 -16.75 11.96 17.50
CA SER A 134 -18.02 12.53 17.06
C SER A 134 -19.09 11.46 16.89
N GLU A 135 -20.36 11.88 16.97
CA GLU A 135 -21.51 11.03 16.71
C GLU A 135 -22.31 11.61 15.53
N VAL A 136 -22.57 10.79 14.51
CA VAL A 136 -23.26 11.21 13.28
C VAL A 136 -24.38 10.25 12.91
N ASP A 137 -25.29 10.68 12.02
CA ASP A 137 -26.31 9.81 11.45
C ASP A 137 -25.70 8.77 10.50
N GLU A 138 -26.12 7.49 10.61
CA GLU A 138 -25.66 6.40 9.74
C GLU A 138 -26.20 6.56 8.31
N ALA A 139 -27.43 7.07 8.18
CA ALA A 139 -28.17 7.07 6.93
C ALA A 139 -27.47 7.86 5.80
N GLY A 140 -27.28 7.19 4.66
CA GLY A 140 -26.70 7.78 3.46
C GLY A 140 -25.19 7.90 3.48
N THR A 141 -24.48 7.52 4.56
CA THR A 141 -23.02 7.60 4.64
C THR A 141 -22.34 6.49 3.80
N LEU A 142 -21.09 6.73 3.43
CA LEU A 142 -20.24 5.70 2.80
C LEU A 142 -20.02 4.52 3.76
N THR A 143 -19.97 4.79 5.05
CA THR A 143 -19.88 3.77 6.09
C THR A 143 -21.11 2.85 6.09
N GLU A 144 -22.32 3.38 5.95
CA GLU A 144 -23.54 2.57 5.80
C GLU A 144 -23.45 1.63 4.58
N ARG A 145 -22.87 2.09 3.47
CA ARG A 145 -22.65 1.25 2.28
C ARG A 145 -21.74 0.07 2.59
N VAL A 146 -20.62 0.30 3.30
CA VAL A 146 -19.70 -0.76 3.72
C VAL A 146 -20.35 -1.71 4.73
N PHE A 147 -21.17 -1.21 5.68
CA PHE A 147 -21.94 -2.06 6.59
C PHE A 147 -22.91 -3.00 5.86
N LYS A 148 -23.49 -2.56 4.74
CA LYS A 148 -24.42 -3.37 3.93
C LYS A 148 -23.72 -4.37 3.03
N SER A 149 -22.64 -3.94 2.35
CA SER A 149 -21.92 -4.79 1.40
C SER A 149 -20.94 -5.73 2.06
N LYS A 150 -20.39 -5.35 3.24
CA LYS A 150 -19.23 -5.99 3.89
C LYS A 150 -17.96 -6.02 3.01
N GLU A 151 -17.90 -5.17 2.02
CA GLU A 151 -16.80 -5.06 1.08
C GLU A 151 -16.05 -3.75 1.26
N MET A 152 -14.75 -3.77 0.94
CA MET A 152 -13.93 -2.56 0.92
C MET A 152 -14.45 -1.59 -0.14
N LEU A 153 -14.48 -0.31 0.21
CA LEU A 153 -14.87 0.77 -0.68
C LEU A 153 -13.69 1.72 -0.87
N LEU A 154 -13.26 1.92 -2.14
CA LEU A 154 -12.25 2.89 -2.53
C LEU A 154 -12.91 3.95 -3.41
N ILE A 155 -12.78 5.24 -3.04
CA ILE A 155 -13.40 6.35 -3.74
C ILE A 155 -12.35 7.42 -4.03
N ASN A 156 -12.26 7.83 -5.30
CA ASN A 156 -11.57 9.04 -5.72
C ASN A 156 -12.56 10.21 -5.72
N LEU A 157 -12.20 11.30 -5.08
CA LEU A 157 -13.13 12.39 -4.78
C LEU A 157 -13.47 13.33 -5.94
N HIS A 158 -13.11 12.98 -7.15
CA HIS A 158 -13.68 13.62 -8.32
C HIS A 158 -15.20 13.34 -8.48
N GLU A 159 -15.73 12.33 -7.76
CA GLU A 159 -17.15 11.90 -7.78
C GLU A 159 -17.95 12.40 -6.57
N ARG A 160 -17.88 13.71 -6.27
CA ARG A 160 -18.45 14.32 -5.05
C ARG A 160 -19.98 14.36 -4.96
N ASP A 161 -20.68 14.18 -6.06
CA ASP A 161 -22.12 14.50 -6.14
C ASP A 161 -23.03 13.57 -5.32
N ASN A 162 -22.53 12.40 -4.88
CA ASN A 162 -23.29 11.37 -4.15
C ASN A 162 -22.90 11.21 -2.68
N LEU A 163 -22.21 12.18 -2.07
CA LEU A 163 -21.80 12.10 -0.68
C LEU A 163 -22.88 12.59 0.27
N ALA A 164 -22.98 11.93 1.44
CA ALA A 164 -23.87 12.37 2.54
C ALA A 164 -23.44 13.75 3.08
N PRO A 165 -24.35 14.50 3.73
CA PRO A 165 -24.03 15.83 4.27
C PRO A 165 -22.81 15.83 5.20
N TYR A 166 -22.65 14.79 6.03
CA TYR A 166 -21.50 14.65 6.92
C TYR A 166 -20.19 14.51 6.14
N GLU A 167 -20.15 13.68 5.12
CA GLU A 167 -18.95 13.50 4.31
C GLU A 167 -18.60 14.74 3.52
N ARG A 168 -19.63 15.48 3.00
CA ARG A 168 -19.41 16.79 2.37
C ARG A 168 -18.81 17.80 3.37
N MET A 169 -19.32 17.84 4.60
CA MET A 169 -18.80 18.73 5.65
C MET A 169 -17.32 18.41 5.97
N LEU A 170 -16.95 17.13 6.06
CA LEU A 170 -15.56 16.74 6.25
C LEU A 170 -14.68 17.28 5.11
N PHE A 171 -15.12 17.12 3.87
CA PHE A 171 -14.38 17.64 2.71
C PHE A 171 -14.27 19.16 2.70
N ASP A 172 -15.34 19.86 3.07
CA ASP A 172 -15.35 21.33 3.16
C ASP A 172 -14.41 21.80 4.28
N THR A 173 -14.39 21.10 5.42
CA THR A 173 -13.51 21.41 6.57
C THR A 173 -12.04 21.23 6.20
N TRP A 174 -11.72 20.25 5.36
CA TRP A 174 -10.35 19.93 4.93
C TRP A 174 -9.94 20.71 3.67
N GLY A 175 -10.71 21.73 3.29
CA GLY A 175 -10.37 22.67 2.21
C GLY A 175 -10.16 21.99 0.86
N ASN A 176 -10.92 20.95 0.55
CA ASN A 176 -10.78 20.14 -0.66
C ASN A 176 -9.43 19.41 -0.81
N GLN A 177 -8.70 19.21 0.27
CA GLN A 177 -7.37 18.58 0.23
C GLN A 177 -7.45 17.05 0.08
N ILE A 178 -8.50 16.42 0.63
CA ILE A 178 -8.66 14.96 0.52
C ILE A 178 -8.97 14.59 -0.94
N GLN A 179 -8.17 13.67 -1.47
CA GLN A 179 -8.29 13.17 -2.85
C GLN A 179 -8.85 11.74 -2.92
N THR A 180 -8.53 10.93 -1.93
CA THR A 180 -8.92 9.52 -1.93
C THR A 180 -9.40 9.09 -0.55
N LEU A 181 -10.48 8.29 -0.52
CA LEU A 181 -10.99 7.61 0.65
C LEU A 181 -10.96 6.10 0.46
N CYS A 182 -10.44 5.39 1.45
CA CYS A 182 -10.52 3.94 1.55
C CYS A 182 -11.25 3.54 2.82
N LEU A 183 -12.31 2.75 2.69
CA LEU A 183 -13.11 2.23 3.80
C LEU A 183 -12.97 0.71 3.83
N LEU A 184 -12.46 0.17 4.93
CA LEU A 184 -12.24 -1.26 5.11
C LEU A 184 -13.17 -1.78 6.21
N PRO A 185 -13.92 -2.88 5.97
CA PRO A 185 -14.78 -3.47 6.99
C PRO A 185 -13.92 -4.07 8.11
N LEU A 186 -14.32 -3.84 9.37
CA LEU A 186 -13.76 -4.48 10.55
C LEU A 186 -14.64 -5.67 10.91
N MET A 187 -14.16 -6.87 10.60
CA MET A 187 -14.91 -8.12 10.79
C MET A 187 -14.31 -8.97 11.89
N SER A 188 -15.14 -9.44 12.84
CA SER A 188 -14.80 -10.51 13.78
C SER A 188 -15.63 -11.74 13.43
N GLY A 189 -15.02 -12.71 12.75
CA GLY A 189 -15.75 -13.79 12.09
C GLY A 189 -16.79 -13.25 11.10
N ASP A 190 -18.07 -13.60 11.27
CA ASP A 190 -19.17 -13.12 10.42
C ASP A 190 -19.77 -11.80 10.91
N THR A 191 -19.34 -11.30 12.08
CA THR A 191 -19.87 -10.10 12.71
C THR A 191 -19.14 -8.87 12.21
N MET A 192 -19.90 -7.90 11.70
CA MET A 192 -19.41 -6.58 11.31
C MET A 192 -19.37 -5.67 12.53
N LEU A 193 -18.17 -5.32 13.00
CA LEU A 193 -17.95 -4.46 14.17
C LEU A 193 -17.97 -2.98 13.81
N GLY A 194 -17.32 -2.64 12.70
CA GLY A 194 -17.11 -1.25 12.31
C GLY A 194 -16.45 -1.10 10.95
N VAL A 195 -15.93 0.09 10.70
CA VAL A 195 -15.19 0.45 9.49
C VAL A 195 -13.91 1.19 9.85
N LEU A 196 -12.78 0.77 9.30
CA LEU A 196 -11.56 1.54 9.28
C LEU A 196 -11.61 2.47 8.05
N LYS A 197 -11.69 3.78 8.28
CA LYS A 197 -11.72 4.81 7.23
C LYS A 197 -10.36 5.49 7.15
N LEU A 198 -9.82 5.56 5.96
CA LEU A 198 -8.52 6.14 5.64
C LEU A 198 -8.69 7.22 4.58
N ALA A 199 -8.20 8.43 4.84
CA ALA A 199 -8.26 9.52 3.89
C ALA A 199 -6.87 10.06 3.57
N GLN A 200 -6.64 10.41 2.32
CA GLN A 200 -5.36 10.89 1.82
C GLN A 200 -5.54 12.18 1.00
N CYS A 201 -4.72 13.18 1.30
CA CYS A 201 -4.76 14.49 0.67
C CYS A 201 -3.95 14.56 -0.63
N GLU A 202 -2.97 13.71 -0.81
CA GLU A 202 -2.21 13.63 -2.06
C GLU A 202 -2.83 12.60 -3.02
N GLU A 203 -2.64 12.80 -4.33
CA GLU A 203 -3.08 11.87 -5.38
C GLU A 203 -2.21 10.58 -5.41
N LYS A 204 -2.01 9.97 -4.25
CA LYS A 204 -1.36 8.67 -4.15
C LYS A 204 -2.41 7.59 -4.35
N VAL A 205 -2.26 6.84 -5.39
CA VAL A 205 -3.14 5.71 -5.67
C VAL A 205 -2.83 4.58 -4.68
N PHE A 206 -3.84 4.10 -3.96
CA PHE A 206 -3.73 2.86 -3.20
C PHE A 206 -3.44 1.70 -4.16
N THR A 207 -2.19 1.24 -4.20
CA THR A 207 -1.80 0.11 -5.04
C THR A 207 -2.43 -1.19 -4.54
N THR A 208 -2.58 -2.18 -5.41
CA THR A 208 -3.10 -3.51 -5.03
C THR A 208 -2.34 -4.12 -3.86
N THR A 209 -1.02 -3.92 -3.81
CA THR A 209 -0.18 -4.42 -2.71
C THR A 209 -0.48 -3.71 -1.40
N ASN A 210 -0.63 -2.38 -1.42
CA ASN A 210 -0.98 -1.61 -0.23
C ASN A 210 -2.39 -1.97 0.27
N LEU A 211 -3.35 -2.16 -0.63
CA LEU A 211 -4.70 -2.58 -0.28
C LEU A 211 -4.74 -3.97 0.38
N ASN A 212 -3.92 -4.91 -0.08
CA ASN A 212 -3.82 -6.23 0.55
C ASN A 212 -3.24 -6.14 1.97
N LEU A 213 -2.22 -5.31 2.19
CA LEU A 213 -1.67 -5.08 3.52
C LEU A 213 -2.68 -4.36 4.44
N LEU A 214 -3.40 -3.35 3.92
CA LEU A 214 -4.44 -2.64 4.66
C LEU A 214 -5.60 -3.56 5.07
N ARG A 215 -5.97 -4.55 4.25
CA ARG A 215 -6.95 -5.57 4.65
C ARG A 215 -6.46 -6.41 5.83
N GLN A 216 -5.21 -6.86 5.80
CA GLN A 216 -4.62 -7.61 6.92
C GLN A 216 -4.54 -6.75 8.20
N ILE A 217 -4.27 -5.46 8.07
CA ILE A 217 -4.30 -4.52 9.18
C ILE A 217 -5.75 -4.40 9.72
N ALA A 218 -6.74 -4.22 8.85
CA ALA A 218 -8.14 -4.13 9.25
C ALA A 218 -8.62 -5.38 10.01
N GLU A 219 -8.20 -6.57 9.61
CA GLU A 219 -8.50 -7.83 10.34
C GLU A 219 -7.93 -7.80 11.77
N ARG A 220 -6.71 -7.28 11.96
CA ARG A 220 -6.10 -7.17 13.30
C ARG A 220 -6.74 -6.07 14.14
N VAL A 221 -7.04 -4.94 13.51
CA VAL A 221 -7.79 -3.84 14.17
C VAL A 221 -9.16 -4.31 14.61
N ALA A 222 -9.86 -5.15 13.82
CA ALA A 222 -11.13 -5.73 14.19
C ALA A 222 -11.04 -6.54 15.49
N ILE A 223 -9.99 -7.35 15.66
CA ILE A 223 -9.74 -8.10 16.90
C ILE A 223 -9.53 -7.15 18.08
N ALA A 224 -8.79 -6.05 17.88
CA ALA A 224 -8.56 -5.05 18.90
C ALA A 224 -9.87 -4.35 19.34
N VAL A 225 -10.68 -3.95 18.35
CA VAL A 225 -11.99 -3.33 18.58
C VAL A 225 -12.92 -4.27 19.31
N ASP A 226 -12.97 -5.55 18.91
CA ASP A 226 -13.79 -6.57 19.59
C ASP A 226 -13.39 -6.72 21.06
N ASN A 227 -12.09 -6.75 21.34
CA ASN A 227 -11.56 -6.78 22.69
C ASN A 227 -11.91 -5.51 23.49
N ALA A 228 -11.76 -4.32 22.89
CA ALA A 228 -12.07 -3.04 23.55
C ALA A 228 -13.57 -2.86 23.84
N LEU A 229 -14.43 -3.43 23.00
CA LEU A 229 -15.90 -3.42 23.20
C LEU A 229 -16.39 -4.45 24.24
N ALA A 230 -15.59 -5.50 24.52
CA ALA A 230 -15.92 -6.56 25.47
C ALA A 230 -15.66 -6.18 26.94
N TYR A 231 -14.95 -5.08 27.19
CA TYR A 231 -14.61 -4.55 28.52
C TYR A 231 -15.36 -3.26 28.84
#